data_a3719e6e20ad1be49c7d187b1864e8e6
#
_entry.id   a3719e6e20ad1be49c7d187b1864e8e6
#
_cell.length_a   1.000
_cell.length_b   1.000
_cell.length_c   1.000
_cell.angle_alpha   90.00
_cell.angle_beta   90.00
_cell.angle_gamma   90.00
#
_symmetry.space_group_name_H-M   'P 1'
#
loop_
_entity.id
_entity.type
_entity.pdbx_description
1 polymer ?
#
loop_
_entity_poly.entity_id
_entity_poly.type
_entity_poly.pdbx_seq_one_letter_code
_entity_poly.pdbx_strand_id
1 'polypeptide(L)'
;MKKSNVIVVGAGLGGLTSAALLSRRENTEVTVFERMSFAGGRFTQHDHDGFQIPTGAVHTIPHGKRGPFSKLILGERSRGGLDLGKRGVDFLPTTKFAGMWRDRKHYSCKSVFGILPWFPVSNTLNMPRLLTSRAKRPWRDENTDGRTWLNKMFTEDFIDFLEAFSNFAISLRFDQMPASTVARMLQNSFWSDRPHIPKGGCKGVIDGLRHDLRKNGVRVKLSHEITEILPGSEEEATKESRFCVGIRRRG
;
A
#
# COMPACT_ATOMS: atom_id res chain seq x y z
N MET A 1 -9.04 17.59 -30.16
CA MET A 1 -7.99 17.66 -29.12
C MET A 1 -6.92 16.63 -29.44
N LYS A 2 -5.63 16.92 -29.21
CA LYS A 2 -4.51 16.01 -29.50
C LYS A 2 -4.58 14.79 -28.58
N LYS A 3 -4.44 13.58 -29.13
CA LYS A 3 -4.44 12.31 -28.38
C LYS A 3 -3.09 12.15 -27.65
N SER A 4 -3.13 11.87 -26.35
CA SER A 4 -1.94 11.62 -25.54
C SER A 4 -1.69 10.11 -25.41
N ASN A 5 -0.50 9.65 -25.82
CA ASN A 5 -0.06 8.28 -25.63
C ASN A 5 0.76 8.20 -24.32
N VAL A 6 0.33 7.36 -23.40
CA VAL A 6 1.00 7.17 -22.10
C VAL A 6 1.51 5.75 -21.99
N ILE A 7 2.80 5.62 -21.65
CA ILE A 7 3.42 4.34 -21.36
C ILE A 7 3.57 4.22 -19.85
N VAL A 8 3.12 3.10 -19.30
CA VAL A 8 3.32 2.73 -17.90
C VAL A 8 4.30 1.56 -17.85
N VAL A 9 5.40 1.73 -17.13
CA VAL A 9 6.43 0.70 -16.98
C VAL A 9 6.20 -0.07 -15.69
N GLY A 10 5.91 -1.37 -15.83
CA GLY A 10 5.61 -2.30 -14.74
C GLY A 10 4.11 -2.48 -14.49
N ALA A 11 3.65 -3.73 -14.52
CA ALA A 11 2.27 -4.13 -14.20
C ALA A 11 2.13 -4.57 -12.73
N GLY A 12 2.88 -3.98 -11.81
CA GLY A 12 2.64 -4.09 -10.38
C GLY A 12 1.38 -3.33 -9.96
N LEU A 13 1.00 -3.43 -8.68
CA LEU A 13 -0.20 -2.77 -8.15
C LEU A 13 -0.22 -1.26 -8.46
N GLY A 14 0.90 -0.56 -8.26
CA GLY A 14 1.01 0.88 -8.55
C GLY A 14 0.83 1.19 -10.04
N GLY A 15 1.51 0.46 -10.93
CA GLY A 15 1.42 0.66 -12.37
C GLY A 15 0.01 0.39 -12.92
N LEU A 16 -0.62 -0.72 -12.52
CA LEU A 16 -2.00 -1.04 -12.92
C LEU A 16 -3.00 0.01 -12.41
N THR A 17 -2.83 0.48 -11.18
CA THR A 17 -3.68 1.53 -10.59
C THR A 17 -3.51 2.86 -11.32
N SER A 18 -2.26 3.25 -11.61
CA SER A 18 -1.97 4.46 -12.38
C SER A 18 -2.55 4.39 -13.80
N ALA A 19 -2.39 3.26 -14.47
CA ALA A 19 -2.96 3.03 -15.78
C ALA A 19 -4.50 3.12 -15.77
N ALA A 20 -5.15 2.55 -14.73
CA ALA A 20 -6.60 2.63 -14.56
C ALA A 20 -7.10 4.07 -14.34
N LEU A 21 -6.36 4.90 -13.63
CA LEU A 21 -6.68 6.31 -13.45
C LEU A 21 -6.45 7.12 -14.73
N LEU A 22 -5.33 6.90 -15.40
CA LEU A 22 -4.94 7.61 -16.63
C LEU A 22 -5.87 7.30 -17.79
N SER A 23 -6.31 6.04 -17.92
CA SER A 23 -7.23 5.63 -19.00
C SER A 23 -8.61 6.26 -18.96
N ARG A 24 -8.95 6.97 -17.86
CA ARG A 24 -10.21 7.70 -17.69
C ARG A 24 -10.14 9.15 -18.16
N ARG A 25 -8.94 9.62 -18.48
CA ARG A 25 -8.78 10.97 -19.06
C ARG A 25 -9.16 10.94 -20.53
N GLU A 26 -9.90 11.95 -20.93
CA GLU A 26 -10.26 12.13 -22.34
C GLU A 26 -8.99 12.19 -23.21
N ASN A 27 -9.07 11.64 -24.40
CA ASN A 27 -7.99 11.61 -25.40
C ASN A 27 -6.67 11.00 -24.87
N THR A 28 -6.74 10.05 -23.95
CA THR A 28 -5.56 9.36 -23.42
C THR A 28 -5.59 7.87 -23.79
N GLU A 29 -4.57 7.42 -24.50
CA GLU A 29 -4.32 6.00 -24.76
C GLU A 29 -3.21 5.51 -23.85
N VAL A 30 -3.46 4.40 -23.12
CA VAL A 30 -2.51 3.87 -22.15
C VAL A 30 -2.03 2.49 -22.56
N THR A 31 -0.71 2.28 -22.52
CA THR A 31 -0.10 0.96 -22.70
C THR A 31 0.78 0.67 -21.47
N VAL A 32 0.59 -0.51 -20.88
CA VAL A 32 1.42 -1.00 -19.78
C VAL A 32 2.38 -2.06 -20.30
N PHE A 33 3.66 -1.94 -19.97
CA PHE A 33 4.67 -2.96 -20.28
C PHE A 33 5.15 -3.62 -18.98
N GLU A 34 5.23 -4.95 -18.98
CA GLU A 34 5.68 -5.76 -17.86
C GLU A 34 6.67 -6.81 -18.34
N ARG A 35 7.84 -6.87 -17.69
CA ARG A 35 8.90 -7.82 -18.02
C ARG A 35 8.55 -9.27 -17.70
N MET A 36 7.72 -9.49 -16.68
CA MET A 36 7.30 -10.83 -16.28
C MET A 36 6.14 -11.32 -17.15
N SER A 37 5.94 -12.63 -17.21
CA SER A 37 4.80 -13.26 -17.86
C SER A 37 3.47 -13.09 -17.12
N PHE A 38 3.48 -12.46 -15.96
CA PHE A 38 2.30 -12.20 -15.12
C PHE A 38 2.28 -10.76 -14.59
N ALA A 39 1.11 -10.28 -14.23
CA ALA A 39 0.90 -8.98 -13.61
C ALA A 39 0.79 -9.10 -12.08
N GLY A 40 1.01 -7.99 -11.35
CA GLY A 40 0.89 -7.89 -9.89
C GLY A 40 2.18 -7.51 -9.19
N GLY A 41 3.35 -7.81 -9.79
CA GLY A 41 4.65 -7.53 -9.18
C GLY A 41 4.80 -8.23 -7.83
N ARG A 42 5.08 -7.47 -6.76
CA ARG A 42 5.17 -8.02 -5.39
C ARG A 42 3.82 -8.23 -4.71
N PHE A 43 2.74 -7.75 -5.32
CA PHE A 43 1.36 -7.96 -4.83
C PHE A 43 0.74 -9.15 -5.57
N THR A 44 1.37 -10.32 -5.44
CA THR A 44 0.97 -11.57 -6.07
C THR A 44 0.90 -12.71 -5.08
N GLN A 45 0.36 -13.83 -5.50
CA GLN A 45 0.28 -15.05 -4.73
C GLN A 45 0.53 -16.26 -5.64
N HIS A 46 1.00 -17.34 -5.04
CA HIS A 46 1.05 -18.67 -5.60
C HIS A 46 -0.07 -19.51 -5.04
N ASP A 47 -0.78 -20.23 -5.90
CA ASP A 47 -1.72 -21.25 -5.48
C ASP A 47 -0.93 -22.57 -5.35
N HIS A 48 -0.90 -23.14 -4.14
CA HIS A 48 -0.20 -24.39 -3.83
C HIS A 48 -1.09 -25.26 -2.94
N ASP A 49 -1.44 -26.46 -3.41
CA ASP A 49 -2.29 -27.43 -2.71
C ASP A 49 -3.61 -26.83 -2.14
N GLY A 50 -4.25 -25.94 -2.90
CA GLY A 50 -5.46 -25.24 -2.48
C GLY A 50 -5.24 -24.03 -1.54
N PHE A 51 -4.00 -23.75 -1.17
CA PHE A 51 -3.63 -22.58 -0.37
C PHE A 51 -3.13 -21.45 -1.24
N GLN A 52 -3.47 -20.22 -0.86
CA GLN A 52 -3.00 -19.01 -1.50
C GLN A 52 -1.82 -18.45 -0.71
N ILE A 53 -0.61 -18.63 -1.22
CA ILE A 53 0.63 -18.21 -0.57
C ILE A 53 1.08 -16.86 -1.17
N PRO A 54 1.16 -15.77 -0.38
CA PRO A 54 1.65 -14.49 -0.87
C PRO A 54 3.14 -14.55 -1.17
N THR A 55 3.56 -13.97 -2.29
CA THR A 55 4.95 -14.03 -2.76
C THR A 55 5.79 -12.82 -2.37
N GLY A 56 5.19 -11.76 -1.88
CA GLY A 56 5.90 -10.53 -1.54
C GLY A 56 5.19 -9.67 -0.51
N ALA A 57 4.09 -9.06 -0.87
CA ALA A 57 3.33 -8.24 0.08
C ALA A 57 2.48 -9.12 0.99
N VAL A 58 2.38 -8.74 2.26
CA VAL A 58 1.41 -9.36 3.17
C VAL A 58 0.01 -9.04 2.69
N HIS A 59 -0.89 -10.02 2.72
CA HIS A 59 -2.29 -9.88 2.27
C HIS A 59 -3.13 -8.91 3.11
N THR A 60 -2.52 -8.18 4.02
CA THR A 60 -3.22 -7.34 4.98
C THR A 60 -3.29 -5.90 4.50
N ILE A 61 -4.49 -5.35 4.44
CA ILE A 61 -4.74 -3.94 4.20
C ILE A 61 -4.79 -3.23 5.58
N PRO A 62 -3.75 -2.49 5.98
CA PRO A 62 -3.58 -2.06 7.38
C PRO A 62 -4.71 -1.19 7.91
N HIS A 63 -5.32 -0.39 7.06
CA HIS A 63 -6.34 0.60 7.45
C HIS A 63 -7.76 0.17 7.07
N GLY A 64 -7.97 -1.10 6.71
CA GLY A 64 -9.26 -1.63 6.33
C GLY A 64 -9.96 -0.85 5.21
N LYS A 65 -11.29 -0.88 5.18
CA LYS A 65 -12.08 -0.18 4.15
C LYS A 65 -11.99 1.35 4.22
N ARG A 66 -11.57 1.92 5.34
CA ARG A 66 -11.40 3.37 5.51
C ARG A 66 -10.04 3.88 5.07
N GLY A 67 -9.09 3.00 4.82
CA GLY A 67 -7.73 3.35 4.41
C GLY A 67 -7.65 3.92 3.00
N PRO A 68 -6.53 4.62 2.69
CA PRO A 68 -6.35 5.27 1.38
C PRO A 68 -6.37 4.25 0.23
N PHE A 69 -5.79 3.08 0.40
CA PHE A 69 -5.81 2.02 -0.60
C PHE A 69 -7.24 1.55 -0.91
N SER A 70 -8.02 1.24 0.14
CA SER A 70 -9.41 0.80 -0.04
C SER A 70 -10.30 1.88 -0.64
N LYS A 71 -10.10 3.14 -0.24
CA LYS A 71 -10.80 4.28 -0.84
C LYS A 71 -10.47 4.43 -2.33
N LEU A 72 -9.23 4.20 -2.72
CA LEU A 72 -8.83 4.23 -4.13
C LEU A 72 -9.45 3.07 -4.91
N ILE A 73 -9.37 1.85 -4.40
CA ILE A 73 -9.81 0.64 -5.10
C ILE A 73 -11.35 0.52 -5.15
N LEU A 74 -12.03 0.77 -4.03
CA LEU A 74 -13.48 0.60 -3.89
C LEU A 74 -14.27 1.91 -4.01
N GLY A 75 -13.60 3.06 -3.89
CA GLY A 75 -14.24 4.37 -3.89
C GLY A 75 -14.90 4.71 -5.23
N GLU A 76 -15.90 5.58 -5.16
CA GLU A 76 -16.63 6.05 -6.33
C GLU A 76 -15.72 6.81 -7.31
N ARG A 77 -15.98 6.65 -8.60
CA ARG A 77 -15.25 7.34 -9.67
C ARG A 77 -15.33 8.86 -9.58
N SER A 78 -16.49 9.38 -9.20
CA SER A 78 -16.74 10.82 -8.99
C SER A 78 -15.81 11.44 -7.92
N ARG A 79 -15.27 10.60 -7.01
CA ARG A 79 -14.37 11.00 -5.94
C ARG A 79 -12.92 10.51 -6.16
N GLY A 80 -12.55 10.17 -7.40
CA GLY A 80 -11.22 9.70 -7.75
C GLY A 80 -10.95 8.22 -7.43
N GLY A 81 -11.96 7.44 -7.05
CA GLY A 81 -11.84 6.00 -6.83
C GLY A 81 -11.96 5.18 -8.12
N LEU A 82 -11.63 3.91 -8.03
CA LEU A 82 -11.67 2.97 -9.16
C LEU A 82 -13.00 2.20 -9.28
N ASP A 83 -13.81 2.20 -8.22
CA ASP A 83 -15.13 1.53 -8.16
C ASP A 83 -15.04 0.02 -8.51
N LEU A 84 -13.95 -0.64 -8.09
CA LEU A 84 -13.74 -2.04 -8.40
C LEU A 84 -14.63 -2.98 -7.56
N GLY A 85 -15.35 -2.47 -6.57
CA GLY A 85 -16.38 -3.23 -5.85
C GLY A 85 -17.43 -3.80 -6.80
N LYS A 86 -17.83 -3.05 -7.82
CA LYS A 86 -18.69 -3.50 -8.91
C LYS A 86 -18.07 -4.58 -9.81
N ARG A 87 -16.80 -4.88 -9.63
CA ARG A 87 -16.03 -5.93 -10.31
C ARG A 87 -15.73 -7.12 -9.41
N GLY A 88 -16.37 -7.20 -8.23
CA GLY A 88 -16.19 -8.28 -7.28
C GLY A 88 -14.98 -8.15 -6.35
N VAL A 89 -14.24 -7.02 -6.41
CA VAL A 89 -13.18 -6.75 -5.44
C VAL A 89 -13.81 -6.34 -4.12
N ASP A 90 -13.45 -7.02 -3.04
CA ASP A 90 -13.88 -6.69 -1.68
C ASP A 90 -12.76 -6.93 -0.67
N PHE A 91 -12.86 -6.29 0.48
CA PHE A 91 -11.94 -6.43 1.61
C PHE A 91 -12.69 -6.90 2.84
N LEU A 92 -12.30 -8.06 3.36
CA LEU A 92 -12.90 -8.71 4.52
C LEU A 92 -12.16 -8.34 5.79
N PRO A 93 -12.85 -7.94 6.86
CA PRO A 93 -12.21 -7.59 8.11
C PRO A 93 -11.57 -8.83 8.75
N THR A 94 -10.37 -8.65 9.34
CA THR A 94 -9.79 -9.68 10.21
C THR A 94 -10.65 -9.88 11.45
N THR A 95 -10.67 -11.09 11.98
CA THR A 95 -11.44 -11.40 13.20
C THR A 95 -10.84 -10.73 14.44
N LYS A 96 -9.52 -10.53 14.43
CA LYS A 96 -8.75 -9.93 15.53
C LYS A 96 -7.87 -8.82 14.96
N PHE A 97 -7.59 -7.81 15.78
CA PHE A 97 -6.65 -6.74 15.43
C PHE A 97 -5.21 -7.22 15.63
N ALA A 98 -4.88 -7.78 16.80
CA ALA A 98 -3.57 -8.30 17.13
C ALA A 98 -3.66 -9.52 18.07
N GLY A 99 -2.60 -10.32 18.07
CA GLY A 99 -2.34 -11.38 19.02
C GLY A 99 -0.88 -11.34 19.46
N MET A 100 -0.64 -11.67 20.71
CA MET A 100 0.68 -11.72 21.33
C MET A 100 0.80 -12.96 22.21
N TRP A 101 1.95 -13.63 22.14
CA TRP A 101 2.36 -14.64 23.12
C TRP A 101 3.36 -14.01 24.08
N ARG A 102 3.05 -14.03 25.38
CA ARG A 102 3.92 -13.55 26.44
C ARG A 102 3.75 -14.47 27.66
N ASP A 103 4.85 -14.90 28.27
CA ASP A 103 4.86 -15.75 29.47
C ASP A 103 3.95 -16.99 29.35
N ARG A 104 4.03 -17.69 28.21
CA ARG A 104 3.19 -18.87 27.87
C ARG A 104 1.68 -18.59 27.79
N LYS A 105 1.27 -17.33 27.78
CA LYS A 105 -0.13 -16.92 27.64
C LYS A 105 -0.36 -16.27 26.28
N HIS A 106 -1.51 -16.58 25.70
CA HIS A 106 -1.96 -15.95 24.47
C HIS A 106 -2.91 -14.79 24.76
N TYR A 107 -2.53 -13.62 24.34
CA TYR A 107 -3.36 -12.41 24.39
C TYR A 107 -3.90 -12.12 23.00
N SER A 108 -5.16 -11.69 22.90
CA SER A 108 -5.72 -11.24 21.64
C SER A 108 -6.74 -10.13 21.83
N CYS A 109 -6.80 -9.19 20.90
CA CYS A 109 -7.75 -8.09 20.95
C CYS A 109 -8.43 -7.86 19.58
N LYS A 110 -9.62 -7.24 19.63
CA LYS A 110 -10.42 -6.90 18.44
C LYS A 110 -10.19 -5.47 17.96
N SER A 111 -9.54 -4.64 18.75
CA SER A 111 -9.25 -3.23 18.42
C SER A 111 -7.86 -2.84 18.91
N VAL A 112 -7.32 -1.77 18.33
CA VAL A 112 -6.02 -1.24 18.75
C VAL A 112 -5.97 -0.83 20.22
N PHE A 113 -7.07 -0.30 20.78
CA PHE A 113 -7.13 0.04 22.19
C PHE A 113 -7.15 -1.18 23.11
N GLY A 114 -7.54 -2.33 22.62
CA GLY A 114 -7.53 -3.60 23.37
C GLY A 114 -6.14 -4.13 23.69
N ILE A 115 -5.07 -3.53 23.16
CA ILE A 115 -3.68 -3.87 23.53
C ILE A 115 -3.24 -3.19 24.81
N LEU A 116 -3.85 -2.05 25.19
CA LEU A 116 -3.41 -1.24 26.32
C LEU A 116 -3.40 -1.98 27.67
N PRO A 117 -4.40 -2.84 27.99
CA PRO A 117 -4.39 -3.61 29.24
C PRO A 117 -3.26 -4.67 29.33
N TRP A 118 -2.53 -4.91 28.24
CA TRP A 118 -1.40 -5.85 28.24
C TRP A 118 -0.11 -5.25 28.82
N PHE A 119 -0.10 -3.94 29.03
CA PHE A 119 1.05 -3.14 29.41
C PHE A 119 0.75 -2.26 30.63
N PRO A 120 1.77 -1.70 31.30
CA PRO A 120 1.58 -0.80 32.44
C PRO A 120 0.64 0.38 32.13
N VAL A 121 -0.16 0.79 33.12
CA VAL A 121 -1.15 1.88 33.02
C VAL A 121 -0.53 3.21 32.56
N SER A 122 0.74 3.44 32.84
CA SER A 122 1.48 4.63 32.38
C SER A 122 1.43 4.79 30.87
N ASN A 123 1.43 3.68 30.12
CA ASN A 123 1.31 3.72 28.67
C ASN A 123 -0.08 4.23 28.23
N THR A 124 -1.14 3.79 28.91
CA THR A 124 -2.51 4.28 28.66
C THR A 124 -2.63 5.79 28.94
N LEU A 125 -2.06 6.26 30.03
CA LEU A 125 -2.08 7.69 30.41
C LEU A 125 -1.30 8.58 29.43
N ASN A 126 -0.31 8.04 28.74
CA ASN A 126 0.47 8.75 27.74
C ASN A 126 -0.12 8.69 26.31
N MET A 127 -1.13 7.85 26.06
CA MET A 127 -1.78 7.75 24.74
C MET A 127 -2.32 9.09 24.21
N PRO A 128 -2.95 9.97 25.01
CA PRO A 128 -3.40 11.28 24.51
C PRO A 128 -2.26 12.13 23.93
N ARG A 129 -1.05 12.02 24.49
CA ARG A 129 0.14 12.74 23.96
C ARG A 129 0.53 12.25 22.58
N LEU A 130 0.40 10.93 22.32
CA LEU A 130 0.62 10.35 21.00
C LEU A 130 -0.47 10.76 20.02
N LEU A 131 -1.74 10.75 20.43
CA LEU A 131 -2.90 10.90 19.56
C LEU A 131 -3.28 12.37 19.28
N THR A 132 -2.84 13.33 20.10
CA THR A 132 -3.18 14.74 19.91
C THR A 132 -2.32 15.42 18.85
N SER A 133 -2.80 16.57 18.35
CA SER A 133 -2.06 17.40 17.39
C SER A 133 -0.70 17.90 17.90
N ARG A 134 -0.50 17.94 19.26
CA ARG A 134 0.79 18.25 19.88
C ARG A 134 1.85 17.18 19.63
N ALA A 135 1.46 15.91 19.51
CA ALA A 135 2.36 14.84 19.09
C ALA A 135 2.83 15.00 17.62
N LYS A 136 2.13 15.81 16.82
CA LYS A 136 2.54 16.18 15.46
C LYS A 136 3.68 17.20 15.42
N ARG A 137 4.07 17.79 16.53
CA ARG A 137 5.19 18.76 16.64
C ARG A 137 6.60 18.17 16.59
N PRO A 138 6.86 16.83 16.70
CA PRO A 138 8.18 16.29 16.36
C PRO A 138 8.64 16.62 14.93
N TRP A 139 7.74 17.11 14.10
CA TRP A 139 8.03 17.60 12.72
C TRP A 139 9.07 18.71 12.62
N ARG A 140 9.40 19.34 13.73
CA ARG A 140 10.46 20.36 13.78
C ARG A 140 11.83 19.80 14.10
N ASP A 141 11.89 18.56 14.60
CA ASP A 141 13.13 17.88 14.94
C ASP A 141 13.25 16.61 14.09
N GLU A 142 13.65 16.80 12.83
CA GLU A 142 13.91 15.70 11.90
C GLU A 142 15.10 14.84 12.31
N ASN A 143 15.89 15.32 13.30
CA ASN A 143 17.08 14.63 13.81
C ASN A 143 16.77 13.63 14.92
N THR A 144 15.57 13.67 15.52
CA THR A 144 15.18 12.71 16.55
C THR A 144 14.56 11.47 15.88
N ASP A 145 15.14 10.30 16.12
CA ASP A 145 14.55 9.03 15.69
C ASP A 145 13.30 8.67 16.50
N GLY A 146 12.48 7.77 15.92
CA GLY A 146 11.20 7.41 16.52
C GLY A 146 11.32 6.69 17.86
N ARG A 147 12.34 5.82 18.05
CA ARG A 147 12.52 5.08 19.30
C ARG A 147 12.91 6.01 20.44
N THR A 148 13.89 6.89 20.22
CA THR A 148 14.28 7.93 21.19
C THR A 148 13.11 8.84 21.56
N TRP A 149 12.27 9.19 20.59
CA TRP A 149 11.07 9.99 20.85
C TRP A 149 10.03 9.25 21.69
N LEU A 150 9.75 7.96 21.39
CA LEU A 150 8.78 7.15 22.12
C LEU A 150 9.22 6.85 23.54
N ASN A 151 10.51 6.64 23.79
CA ASN A 151 11.09 6.41 25.13
C ASN A 151 10.80 7.54 26.13
N LYS A 152 10.48 8.76 25.64
CA LYS A 152 10.04 9.88 26.50
C LYS A 152 8.62 9.72 27.03
N MET A 153 7.85 8.73 26.56
CA MET A 153 6.43 8.61 26.85
C MET A 153 6.01 7.20 27.26
N PHE A 154 6.67 6.17 26.75
CA PHE A 154 6.22 4.79 26.86
C PHE A 154 7.31 3.88 27.44
N THR A 155 6.89 2.76 27.99
CA THR A 155 7.80 1.71 28.46
C THR A 155 8.41 0.95 27.29
N GLU A 156 9.60 0.41 27.51
CA GLU A 156 10.36 -0.25 26.45
C GLU A 156 9.63 -1.45 25.85
N ASP A 157 9.01 -2.28 26.69
CA ASP A 157 8.22 -3.44 26.26
C ASP A 157 7.01 -3.05 25.38
N PHE A 158 6.40 -1.88 25.64
CA PHE A 158 5.33 -1.36 24.79
C PHE A 158 5.86 -0.84 23.45
N ILE A 159 7.02 -0.18 23.47
CA ILE A 159 7.69 0.28 22.24
C ILE A 159 8.10 -0.92 21.39
N ASP A 160 8.68 -1.96 21.99
CA ASP A 160 9.07 -3.19 21.29
C ASP A 160 7.88 -3.88 20.64
N PHE A 161 6.73 -3.92 21.31
CA PHE A 161 5.49 -4.43 20.72
C PHE A 161 5.04 -3.62 19.50
N LEU A 162 5.04 -2.29 19.61
CA LEU A 162 4.68 -1.40 18.49
C LEU A 162 5.70 -1.52 17.34
N GLU A 163 6.98 -1.66 17.67
CA GLU A 163 8.05 -1.83 16.69
C GLU A 163 7.95 -3.18 15.96
N ALA A 164 7.60 -4.27 16.67
CA ALA A 164 7.37 -5.56 16.03
C ALA A 164 6.24 -5.49 14.98
N PHE A 165 5.18 -4.75 15.28
CA PHE A 165 4.11 -4.48 14.32
C PHE A 165 4.60 -3.64 13.12
N SER A 166 5.43 -2.62 13.36
CA SER A 166 6.04 -1.81 12.31
C SER A 166 6.97 -2.65 11.42
N ASN A 167 7.84 -3.46 12.01
CA ASN A 167 8.73 -4.35 11.28
C ASN A 167 7.97 -5.31 10.36
N PHE A 168 6.88 -5.88 10.85
CA PHE A 168 6.00 -6.71 10.05
C PHE A 168 5.37 -5.95 8.87
N ALA A 169 4.96 -4.70 9.08
CA ALA A 169 4.22 -3.92 8.08
C ALA A 169 5.13 -3.26 7.03
N ILE A 170 6.30 -2.74 7.44
CA ILE A 170 7.17 -1.90 6.60
C ILE A 170 8.66 -2.27 6.64
N SER A 171 9.03 -3.31 7.41
CA SER A 171 10.41 -3.82 7.53
C SER A 171 11.43 -2.77 8.00
N LEU A 172 10.99 -1.80 8.82
CA LEU A 172 11.83 -0.75 9.40
C LEU A 172 11.64 -0.70 10.92
N ARG A 173 12.73 -0.47 11.63
CA ARG A 173 12.75 -0.22 13.08
C ARG A 173 12.50 1.26 13.36
N PHE A 174 12.06 1.57 14.56
CA PHE A 174 11.77 2.95 14.95
C PHE A 174 13.03 3.83 15.07
N ASP A 175 14.18 3.24 15.36
CA ASP A 175 15.47 3.94 15.35
C ASP A 175 15.97 4.29 13.93
N GLN A 176 15.39 3.67 12.90
CA GLN A 176 15.69 3.93 11.50
C GLN A 176 14.74 4.96 10.85
N MET A 177 13.79 5.47 11.59
CA MET A 177 12.77 6.39 11.09
C MET A 177 12.75 7.69 11.89
N PRO A 178 12.53 8.85 11.26
CA PRO A 178 12.27 10.10 11.98
C PRO A 178 11.04 9.97 12.89
N ALA A 179 11.07 10.60 14.06
CA ALA A 179 9.98 10.63 15.01
C ALA A 179 8.65 11.07 14.39
N SER A 180 8.69 12.01 13.45
CA SER A 180 7.53 12.47 12.68
C SER A 180 6.85 11.34 11.89
N THR A 181 7.63 10.48 11.26
CA THR A 181 7.13 9.35 10.48
C THR A 181 6.48 8.30 11.39
N VAL A 182 7.13 7.95 12.50
CA VAL A 182 6.61 7.02 13.50
C VAL A 182 5.31 7.55 14.12
N ALA A 183 5.27 8.83 14.51
CA ALA A 183 4.07 9.47 15.05
C ALA A 183 2.89 9.37 14.09
N ARG A 184 3.10 9.71 12.81
CA ARG A 184 2.08 9.64 11.75
C ARG A 184 1.57 8.21 11.55
N MET A 185 2.48 7.25 11.49
CA MET A 185 2.15 5.84 11.29
C MET A 185 1.28 5.32 12.45
N LEU A 186 1.69 5.55 13.69
CA LEU A 186 0.95 5.14 14.87
C LEU A 186 -0.41 5.83 14.96
N GLN A 187 -0.49 7.15 14.78
CA GLN A 187 -1.76 7.88 14.75
C GLN A 187 -2.71 7.32 13.69
N ASN A 188 -2.23 7.09 12.47
CA ASN A 188 -3.05 6.52 11.41
C ASN A 188 -3.57 5.12 11.79
N SER A 189 -2.75 4.30 12.45
CA SER A 189 -3.16 2.97 12.92
C SER A 189 -4.24 3.02 14.01
N PHE A 190 -4.18 4.01 14.90
CA PHE A 190 -5.19 4.20 15.96
C PHE A 190 -6.53 4.74 15.42
N TRP A 191 -6.51 5.61 14.41
CA TRP A 191 -7.71 6.23 13.85
C TRP A 191 -8.31 5.47 12.68
N SER A 192 -7.68 4.40 12.24
CA SER A 192 -8.15 3.58 11.12
C SER A 192 -9.02 2.42 11.58
N ASP A 193 -9.62 1.76 10.61
CA ASP A 193 -10.34 0.51 10.83
C ASP A 193 -9.33 -0.63 11.09
N ARG A 194 -9.81 -1.77 11.63
CA ARG A 194 -9.00 -2.98 11.76
C ARG A 194 -8.45 -3.41 10.41
N PRO A 195 -7.36 -4.19 10.38
CA PRO A 195 -6.84 -4.72 9.13
C PRO A 195 -7.88 -5.54 8.36
N HIS A 196 -7.83 -5.48 7.04
CA HIS A 196 -8.68 -6.26 6.15
C HIS A 196 -7.82 -7.12 5.22
N ILE A 197 -8.40 -8.20 4.72
CA ILE A 197 -7.79 -9.11 3.75
C ILE A 197 -8.57 -9.02 2.45
N PRO A 198 -7.92 -8.88 1.28
CA PRO A 198 -8.62 -8.92 0.01
C PRO A 198 -9.33 -10.26 -0.18
N LYS A 199 -10.60 -10.22 -0.55
CA LYS A 199 -11.34 -11.42 -0.93
C LYS A 199 -10.69 -12.04 -2.17
N GLY A 200 -10.33 -13.32 -2.11
CA GLY A 200 -9.55 -13.99 -3.15
C GLY A 200 -8.06 -13.60 -3.19
N GLY A 201 -7.54 -13.04 -2.09
CA GLY A 201 -6.13 -12.67 -1.94
C GLY A 201 -5.70 -11.51 -2.84
N CYS A 202 -4.39 -11.38 -3.03
CA CYS A 202 -3.81 -10.37 -3.92
C CYS A 202 -4.31 -10.51 -5.36
N LYS A 203 -4.49 -11.76 -5.81
CA LYS A 203 -4.96 -12.08 -7.16
C LYS A 203 -6.31 -11.45 -7.46
N GLY A 204 -7.26 -11.48 -6.50
CA GLY A 204 -8.59 -10.89 -6.67
C GLY A 204 -8.54 -9.40 -7.01
N VAL A 205 -7.65 -8.64 -6.37
CA VAL A 205 -7.45 -7.21 -6.66
C VAL A 205 -6.80 -7.00 -8.03
N ILE A 206 -5.75 -7.78 -8.35
CA ILE A 206 -5.04 -7.67 -9.63
C ILE A 206 -5.95 -8.03 -10.81
N ASP A 207 -6.74 -9.08 -10.67
CA ASP A 207 -7.71 -9.49 -11.72
C ASP A 207 -8.81 -8.45 -11.90
N GLY A 208 -9.30 -7.84 -10.81
CA GLY A 208 -10.24 -6.72 -10.86
C GLY A 208 -9.68 -5.51 -11.60
N LEU A 209 -8.42 -5.12 -11.32
CA LEU A 209 -7.72 -4.06 -12.03
C LEU A 209 -7.55 -4.40 -13.52
N ARG A 210 -7.06 -5.60 -13.85
CA ARG A 210 -6.88 -6.03 -15.24
C ARG A 210 -8.20 -6.06 -16.01
N HIS A 211 -9.29 -6.45 -15.36
CA HIS A 211 -10.61 -6.40 -15.97
C HIS A 211 -11.05 -4.96 -16.28
N ASP A 212 -10.87 -4.04 -15.33
CA ASP A 212 -11.19 -2.62 -15.53
C ASP A 212 -10.34 -2.01 -16.66
N LEU A 213 -9.04 -2.29 -16.67
CA LEU A 213 -8.13 -1.84 -17.73
C LEU A 213 -8.56 -2.30 -19.12
N ARG A 214 -8.91 -3.59 -19.27
CA ARG A 214 -9.41 -4.12 -20.55
C ARG A 214 -10.67 -3.40 -21.02
N LYS A 215 -11.61 -3.13 -20.11
CA LYS A 215 -12.84 -2.37 -20.43
C LYS A 215 -12.58 -0.94 -20.86
N ASN A 216 -11.51 -0.33 -20.38
CA ASN A 216 -11.12 1.03 -20.73
C ASN A 216 -10.11 1.06 -21.91
N GLY A 217 -9.93 -0.06 -22.63
CA GLY A 217 -9.08 -0.12 -23.84
C GLY A 217 -7.57 -0.06 -23.55
N VAL A 218 -7.14 -0.27 -22.30
CA VAL A 218 -5.71 -0.29 -21.95
C VAL A 218 -5.07 -1.60 -22.40
N ARG A 219 -3.95 -1.48 -23.10
CA ARG A 219 -3.13 -2.62 -23.52
C ARG A 219 -2.12 -2.96 -22.43
N VAL A 220 -2.19 -4.18 -21.89
CA VAL A 220 -1.20 -4.71 -20.93
C VAL A 220 -0.36 -5.76 -21.65
N LYS A 221 0.90 -5.44 -21.93
CA LYS A 221 1.86 -6.28 -22.61
C LYS A 221 2.79 -6.94 -21.60
N LEU A 222 2.55 -8.21 -21.32
CA LEU A 222 3.40 -9.06 -20.47
C LEU A 222 4.59 -9.58 -21.29
N SER A 223 5.65 -10.05 -20.60
CA SER A 223 6.91 -10.50 -21.23
C SER A 223 7.56 -9.43 -22.14
N HIS A 224 7.36 -8.16 -21.80
CA HIS A 224 7.97 -7.03 -22.50
C HIS A 224 8.74 -6.17 -21.49
N GLU A 225 10.05 -6.22 -21.60
CA GLU A 225 10.95 -5.44 -20.73
C GLU A 225 11.24 -4.09 -21.37
N ILE A 226 11.03 -3.01 -20.62
CA ILE A 226 11.56 -1.69 -20.97
C ILE A 226 13.02 -1.66 -20.53
N THR A 227 13.93 -1.50 -21.48
CA THR A 227 15.37 -1.51 -21.24
C THR A 227 15.94 -0.12 -21.03
N GLU A 228 15.32 0.89 -21.62
CA GLU A 228 15.75 2.28 -21.53
C GLU A 228 14.58 3.26 -21.75
N ILE A 229 14.73 4.45 -21.22
CA ILE A 229 13.82 5.59 -21.42
C ILE A 229 14.71 6.77 -21.81
N LEU A 230 14.54 7.24 -23.03
CA LEU A 230 15.32 8.35 -23.58
C LEU A 230 14.42 9.57 -23.75
N PRO A 231 14.92 10.79 -23.49
CA PRO A 231 14.22 11.99 -23.91
C PRO A 231 14.09 11.99 -25.43
N GLY A 232 12.95 12.44 -25.95
CA GLY A 232 12.78 12.67 -27.38
C GLY A 232 13.78 13.70 -27.88
N SER A 233 14.33 13.53 -29.10
CA SER A 233 15.19 14.53 -29.70
C SER A 233 14.43 15.86 -29.87
N GLU A 234 15.14 17.00 -29.83
CA GLU A 234 14.50 18.33 -30.02
C GLU A 234 13.74 18.43 -31.36
N GLU A 235 14.20 17.73 -32.40
CA GLU A 235 13.51 17.63 -33.70
C GLU A 235 12.24 16.79 -33.64
N GLU A 236 12.19 15.74 -32.80
CA GLU A 236 10.99 14.90 -32.57
C GLU A 236 10.07 15.48 -31.50
N ALA A 237 10.62 16.23 -30.52
CA ALA A 237 9.85 16.89 -29.46
C ALA A 237 8.85 17.93 -29.98
N THR A 238 9.09 18.47 -31.16
CA THR A 238 8.16 19.42 -31.80
C THR A 238 6.94 18.74 -32.38
N LYS A 239 6.91 17.41 -32.49
CA LYS A 239 5.81 16.73 -33.20
C LYS A 239 4.97 15.76 -32.36
N GLU A 240 5.45 14.89 -31.48
CA GLU A 240 4.50 13.92 -30.87
C GLU A 240 4.95 13.13 -29.65
N SER A 241 6.22 12.98 -29.28
CA SER A 241 6.59 12.24 -28.09
C SER A 241 7.68 12.93 -27.26
N ARG A 242 7.45 13.02 -25.93
CA ARG A 242 8.43 13.55 -24.98
C ARG A 242 9.51 12.53 -24.60
N PHE A 243 9.27 11.24 -24.89
CA PHE A 243 10.16 10.14 -24.51
C PHE A 243 10.08 9.01 -25.53
N CYS A 244 11.21 8.36 -25.79
CA CYS A 244 11.33 7.09 -26.48
C CYS A 244 11.63 5.98 -25.48
N VAL A 245 11.16 4.75 -25.74
CA VAL A 245 11.44 3.60 -24.88
C VAL A 245 12.01 2.45 -25.69
N GLY A 246 13.10 1.88 -25.23
CA GLY A 246 13.63 0.62 -25.73
C GLY A 246 12.84 -0.56 -25.16
N ILE A 247 12.44 -1.52 -26.02
CA ILE A 247 11.61 -2.66 -25.61
C ILE A 247 12.32 -3.95 -26.03
N ARG A 248 12.49 -4.87 -25.07
CA ARG A 248 12.94 -6.24 -25.31
C ARG A 248 11.79 -7.21 -25.01
N ARG A 249 11.40 -8.02 -25.96
CA ARG A 249 10.46 -9.12 -25.72
C ARG A 249 11.22 -10.29 -25.09
N ARG A 250 10.71 -10.82 -23.98
CA ARG A 250 11.18 -12.03 -23.36
C ARG A 250 10.35 -13.22 -23.87
N GLY A 251 11.02 -14.23 -24.35
CA GLY A 251 10.38 -15.48 -24.82
C GLY A 251 9.74 -16.26 -23.67
#